data_f93257368c2ab051d837fa579bb5ce9a
#
_entry.id   f93257368c2ab051d837fa579bb5ce9a
#
_cell.length_a   1.000
_cell.length_b   1.000
_cell.length_c   1.000
_cell.angle_alpha   90.00
_cell.angle_beta   90.00
_cell.angle_gamma   90.00
#
_symmetry.space_group_name_H-M   'P 1'
#
loop_
_entity.id
_entity.type
_entity.pdbx_description
1 polymer ?
#
loop_
_entity_poly.entity_id
_entity_poly.type
_entity_poly.pdbx_seq_one_letter_code
_entity_poly.pdbx_strand_id
1 'polypeptide(L)'
;NNRITENPAPMPWSLAKFAFDLRRLGRADMRELLRVGTMPLYDLLEDRFENAQLKGALALDGVLGARLGPRSGQTFFTSLQRAGAYGLPRGGMGTVTGALAIAARAAGAEIRVSSPVASIRVATREDGGEHVTGVVLESGEEIAAVTVVSNADPKTTFLKLLGARHLDAEVVRRVQHFRTEGCAAKLHLAPAG
;
A
#
# COMPACT_ATOMS: atom_id res chain seq x y z
N ASN A 1 14.05 22.64 18.17
CA ASN A 1 14.14 21.63 19.24
C ASN A 1 12.75 21.09 19.54
N ASN A 2 12.22 20.23 18.69
CA ASN A 2 11.02 19.44 19.00
C ASN A 2 11.48 18.14 19.64
N ARG A 3 11.63 18.15 20.95
CA ARG A 3 11.64 16.91 21.71
C ARG A 3 10.22 16.35 21.67
N ILE A 4 10.01 15.35 20.83
CA ILE A 4 8.88 14.44 20.98
C ILE A 4 9.11 13.78 22.35
N THR A 5 8.35 14.22 23.35
CA THR A 5 8.29 13.53 24.63
C THR A 5 7.61 12.21 24.39
N GLU A 6 8.41 11.15 24.28
CA GLU A 6 7.97 9.77 24.18
C GLU A 6 7.30 9.36 25.51
N ASN A 7 6.02 9.69 25.65
CA ASN A 7 5.17 8.86 26.46
C ASN A 7 4.75 7.70 25.56
N PRO A 8 5.15 6.46 25.83
CA PRO A 8 4.67 5.32 25.07
C PRO A 8 3.14 5.32 25.18
N ALA A 9 2.47 5.45 24.04
CA ALA A 9 1.01 5.34 24.01
C ALA A 9 0.61 4.04 24.71
N PRO A 10 -0.42 4.05 25.57
CA PRO A 10 -0.84 2.84 26.28
C PRO A 10 -1.10 1.75 25.24
N MET A 11 -0.47 0.60 25.43
CA MET A 11 -0.60 -0.54 24.52
C MET A 11 -2.11 -0.82 24.33
N PRO A 12 -2.64 -0.76 23.10
CA PRO A 12 -4.06 -0.98 22.88
C PRO A 12 -4.43 -2.36 23.43
N TRP A 13 -5.57 -2.45 24.08
CA TRP A 13 -6.05 -3.67 24.76
C TRP A 13 -5.98 -4.92 23.85
N SER A 14 -6.18 -4.74 22.54
CA SER A 14 -6.04 -5.79 21.54
C SER A 14 -4.63 -6.38 21.47
N LEU A 15 -3.58 -5.55 21.58
CA LEU A 15 -2.18 -5.98 21.61
C LEU A 15 -1.82 -6.69 22.92
N ALA A 16 -2.34 -6.21 24.06
CA ALA A 16 -2.14 -6.85 25.34
C ALA A 16 -2.80 -8.25 25.38
N LYS A 17 -4.03 -8.35 24.86
CA LYS A 17 -4.74 -9.62 24.71
C LYS A 17 -3.98 -10.57 23.77
N PHE A 18 -3.55 -10.10 22.61
CA PHE A 18 -2.77 -10.89 21.67
C PHE A 18 -1.46 -11.42 22.31
N ALA A 19 -0.72 -10.57 23.01
CA ALA A 19 0.50 -10.99 23.72
C ALA A 19 0.23 -12.02 24.82
N PHE A 20 -0.90 -11.89 25.52
CA PHE A 20 -1.34 -12.86 26.54
C PHE A 20 -1.72 -14.19 25.90
N ASP A 21 -2.48 -14.18 24.81
CA ASP A 21 -2.86 -15.38 24.06
C ASP A 21 -1.63 -16.10 23.49
N LEU A 22 -0.65 -15.33 22.96
CA LEU A 22 0.63 -15.87 22.49
C LEU A 22 1.40 -16.56 23.65
N ARG A 23 1.41 -15.95 24.83
CA ARG A 23 2.09 -16.53 26.01
C ARG A 23 1.46 -17.85 26.48
N ARG A 24 0.16 -18.06 26.20
CA ARG A 24 -0.57 -19.30 26.55
C ARG A 24 -0.33 -20.45 25.59
N LEU A 25 0.23 -20.22 24.42
CA LEU A 25 0.47 -21.24 23.39
C LEU A 25 1.39 -22.39 23.86
N GLY A 26 2.18 -22.21 24.87
CA GLY A 26 3.17 -23.22 25.24
C GLY A 26 4.38 -23.28 24.30
N ARG A 27 5.38 -24.08 24.70
CA ARG A 27 6.67 -24.09 23.97
C ARG A 27 6.59 -24.76 22.60
N ALA A 28 5.75 -25.76 22.42
CA ALA A 28 5.62 -26.50 21.16
C ALA A 28 4.94 -25.63 20.11
N ASP A 29 3.77 -25.07 20.44
CA ASP A 29 2.99 -24.24 19.52
C ASP A 29 3.70 -22.93 19.21
N MET A 30 4.44 -22.35 20.17
CA MET A 30 5.27 -21.17 19.93
C MET A 30 6.39 -21.45 18.92
N ARG A 31 7.06 -22.61 19.02
CA ARG A 31 8.08 -23.00 18.04
C ARG A 31 7.48 -23.18 16.64
N GLU A 32 6.31 -23.84 16.56
CA GLU A 32 5.62 -24.03 15.29
C GLU A 32 5.15 -22.72 14.69
N LEU A 33 4.60 -21.82 15.51
CA LEU A 33 4.22 -20.48 15.07
C LEU A 33 5.42 -19.70 14.51
N LEU A 34 6.55 -19.72 15.20
CA LEU A 34 7.77 -19.05 14.73
C LEU A 34 8.34 -19.74 13.48
N ARG A 35 8.28 -21.07 13.40
CA ARG A 35 8.71 -21.80 12.22
C ARG A 35 7.87 -21.43 11.00
N VAL A 36 6.56 -21.59 11.09
CA VAL A 36 5.61 -21.34 9.99
C VAL A 36 5.56 -19.85 9.63
N GLY A 37 5.60 -18.97 10.65
CA GLY A 37 5.53 -17.53 10.44
C GLY A 37 6.72 -16.95 9.67
N THR A 38 7.89 -17.57 9.77
CA THR A 38 9.10 -17.14 9.05
C THR A 38 9.32 -17.89 7.73
N MET A 39 8.59 -18.99 7.50
CA MET A 39 8.73 -19.80 6.29
C MET A 39 8.25 -19.07 5.03
N PRO A 40 8.89 -19.29 3.90
CA PRO A 40 8.30 -19.04 2.60
C PRO A 40 7.02 -19.87 2.41
N LEU A 41 6.01 -19.28 1.79
CA LEU A 41 4.77 -20.01 1.49
C LEU A 41 5.03 -21.25 0.64
N TYR A 42 6.01 -21.18 -0.26
CA TYR A 42 6.42 -22.32 -1.09
C TYR A 42 6.80 -23.54 -0.24
N ASP A 43 7.67 -23.36 0.75
CA ASP A 43 8.17 -24.46 1.58
C ASP A 43 7.04 -25.06 2.43
N LEU A 44 6.14 -24.21 2.96
CA LEU A 44 4.96 -24.67 3.68
C LEU A 44 4.03 -25.52 2.80
N LEU A 45 3.84 -25.13 1.54
CA LEU A 45 3.01 -25.85 0.59
C LEU A 45 3.66 -27.17 0.14
N GLU A 46 4.99 -27.21 -0.02
CA GLU A 46 5.73 -28.44 -0.30
C GLU A 46 5.59 -29.46 0.86
N ASP A 47 5.64 -28.99 2.10
CA ASP A 47 5.50 -29.84 3.29
C ASP A 47 4.08 -30.45 3.43
N ARG A 48 3.06 -29.87 2.83
CA ARG A 48 1.66 -30.20 3.09
C ARG A 48 0.89 -30.78 1.91
N PHE A 49 1.33 -30.51 0.67
CA PHE A 49 0.59 -30.86 -0.54
C PHE A 49 1.51 -31.49 -1.58
N GLU A 50 1.01 -32.50 -2.29
CA GLU A 50 1.73 -33.16 -3.40
C GLU A 50 1.37 -32.53 -4.77
N ASN A 51 0.11 -32.07 -4.92
CA ASN A 51 -0.40 -31.59 -6.21
C ASN A 51 0.17 -30.24 -6.57
N ALA A 52 0.92 -30.15 -7.69
CA ALA A 52 1.59 -28.96 -8.14
C ALA A 52 0.63 -27.80 -8.52
N GLN A 53 -0.52 -28.12 -9.12
CA GLN A 53 -1.51 -27.09 -9.50
C GLN A 53 -2.14 -26.47 -8.26
N LEU A 54 -2.47 -27.28 -7.25
CA LEU A 54 -3.00 -26.79 -5.98
C LEU A 54 -1.98 -25.88 -5.27
N LYS A 55 -0.71 -26.31 -5.22
CA LYS A 55 0.38 -25.50 -4.66
C LYS A 55 0.51 -24.17 -5.39
N GLY A 56 0.46 -24.17 -6.71
CA GLY A 56 0.52 -22.95 -7.53
C GLY A 56 -0.64 -22.00 -7.27
N ALA A 57 -1.88 -22.53 -7.18
CA ALA A 57 -3.07 -21.73 -6.89
C ALA A 57 -3.00 -21.08 -5.50
N LEU A 58 -2.60 -21.83 -4.47
CA LEU A 58 -2.46 -21.31 -3.11
C LEU A 58 -1.29 -20.32 -2.96
N ALA A 59 -0.18 -20.55 -3.69
CA ALA A 59 0.98 -19.68 -3.66
C ALA A 59 0.71 -18.30 -4.28
N LEU A 60 -0.25 -18.19 -5.21
CA LEU A 60 -0.58 -16.94 -5.89
C LEU A 60 -0.96 -15.84 -4.90
N ASP A 61 -1.76 -16.15 -3.89
CA ASP A 61 -2.18 -15.17 -2.90
C ASP A 61 -1.02 -14.60 -2.06
N GLY A 62 0.05 -15.37 -1.89
CA GLY A 62 1.24 -14.93 -1.16
C GLY A 62 2.13 -13.94 -1.92
N VAL A 63 2.00 -13.88 -3.24
CA VAL A 63 2.88 -13.05 -4.11
C VAL A 63 2.15 -11.88 -4.79
N LEU A 64 0.81 -11.87 -4.77
CA LEU A 64 0.02 -10.82 -5.39
C LEU A 64 0.27 -9.46 -4.73
N GLY A 65 0.59 -8.47 -5.56
CA GLY A 65 0.75 -7.07 -5.13
C GLY A 65 2.07 -6.76 -4.41
N ALA A 66 3.03 -7.69 -4.44
CA ALA A 66 4.36 -7.47 -3.91
C ALA A 66 5.43 -7.97 -4.88
N ARG A 67 6.63 -7.39 -4.81
CA ARG A 67 7.80 -7.92 -5.54
C ARG A 67 8.41 -9.08 -4.76
N LEU A 68 7.63 -10.13 -4.55
CA LEU A 68 8.03 -11.32 -3.82
C LEU A 68 7.79 -12.55 -4.70
N GLY A 69 8.77 -13.43 -4.77
CA GLY A 69 8.58 -14.77 -5.31
C GLY A 69 8.01 -15.71 -4.24
N PRO A 70 7.45 -16.87 -4.61
CA PRO A 70 6.84 -17.79 -3.65
C PRO A 70 7.84 -18.35 -2.62
N ARG A 71 9.14 -18.26 -2.90
CA ARG A 71 10.24 -18.63 -1.99
C ARG A 71 10.77 -17.47 -1.15
N SER A 72 10.18 -16.28 -1.27
CA SER A 72 10.55 -15.15 -0.41
C SER A 72 9.98 -15.33 0.99
N GLY A 73 10.73 -14.90 2.00
CA GLY A 73 10.24 -14.88 3.39
C GLY A 73 8.98 -14.04 3.52
N GLN A 74 8.18 -14.33 4.54
CA GLN A 74 6.92 -13.62 4.88
C GLN A 74 5.76 -13.79 3.88
N THR A 75 5.92 -14.55 2.80
CA THR A 75 4.84 -14.80 1.82
C THR A 75 3.67 -15.55 2.43
N PHE A 76 3.90 -16.33 3.48
CA PHE A 76 2.83 -16.97 4.26
C PHE A 76 1.92 -15.92 4.91
N PHE A 77 2.46 -14.91 5.57
CA PHE A 77 1.63 -13.84 6.17
C PHE A 77 0.85 -13.05 5.14
N THR A 78 1.42 -12.79 3.97
CA THR A 78 0.73 -12.11 2.87
C THR A 78 -0.47 -12.94 2.40
N SER A 79 -0.31 -14.24 2.25
CA SER A 79 -1.41 -15.17 1.93
C SER A 79 -2.49 -15.19 3.01
N LEU A 80 -2.09 -15.25 4.28
CA LEU A 80 -3.01 -15.27 5.42
C LEU A 80 -3.84 -13.97 5.52
N GLN A 81 -3.22 -12.81 5.31
CA GLN A 81 -3.92 -11.53 5.29
C GLN A 81 -4.98 -11.47 4.19
N ARG A 82 -4.72 -12.10 3.04
CA ARG A 82 -5.66 -12.14 1.93
C ARG A 82 -6.80 -13.13 2.18
N ALA A 83 -6.55 -14.28 2.80
CA ALA A 83 -7.54 -15.31 3.05
C ALA A 83 -8.74 -14.83 3.90
N GLY A 84 -8.59 -13.77 4.69
CA GLY A 84 -9.63 -13.24 5.58
C GLY A 84 -10.45 -12.06 5.01
N ALA A 85 -10.18 -11.56 3.80
CA ALA A 85 -10.59 -10.21 3.40
C ALA A 85 -11.46 -10.12 2.13
N TYR A 86 -12.16 -11.17 1.73
CA TYR A 86 -12.95 -11.11 0.49
C TYR A 86 -14.42 -10.81 0.71
N GLY A 87 -14.81 -9.59 0.34
CA GLY A 87 -16.20 -9.24 0.04
C GLY A 87 -16.29 -8.79 -1.42
N LEU A 88 -17.26 -9.30 -2.15
CA LEU A 88 -17.60 -8.79 -3.47
C LEU A 88 -18.77 -7.83 -3.33
N PRO A 89 -18.59 -6.53 -3.59
CA PRO A 89 -19.69 -5.58 -3.53
C PRO A 89 -20.69 -5.88 -4.65
N ARG A 90 -22.00 -5.82 -4.32
CA ARG A 90 -23.05 -5.96 -5.31
C ARG A 90 -22.89 -4.86 -6.37
N GLY A 91 -22.81 -5.23 -7.65
CA GLY A 91 -22.57 -4.31 -8.75
C GLY A 91 -21.08 -4.06 -9.07
N GLY A 92 -20.16 -4.83 -8.41
CA GLY A 92 -18.72 -4.76 -8.68
C GLY A 92 -17.98 -3.66 -7.92
N MET A 93 -16.67 -3.60 -8.08
CA MET A 93 -15.82 -2.63 -7.36
C MET A 93 -16.13 -1.17 -7.70
N GLY A 94 -16.66 -0.89 -8.88
CA GLY A 94 -17.06 0.46 -9.29
C GLY A 94 -18.15 1.08 -8.41
N THR A 95 -18.98 0.27 -7.76
CA THR A 95 -20.01 0.79 -6.84
C THR A 95 -19.42 1.38 -5.57
N VAL A 96 -18.29 0.84 -5.11
CA VAL A 96 -17.58 1.37 -3.93
C VAL A 96 -16.99 2.75 -4.23
N THR A 97 -16.28 2.89 -5.35
CA THR A 97 -15.74 4.19 -5.78
C THR A 97 -16.83 5.19 -6.12
N GLY A 98 -17.94 4.73 -6.71
CA GLY A 98 -19.12 5.56 -6.95
C GLY A 98 -19.76 6.10 -5.67
N ALA A 99 -19.92 5.24 -4.66
CA ALA A 99 -20.45 5.66 -3.35
C ALA A 99 -19.52 6.67 -2.65
N LEU A 100 -18.21 6.46 -2.73
CA LEU A 100 -17.22 7.42 -2.20
C LEU A 100 -17.30 8.76 -2.93
N ALA A 101 -17.45 8.76 -4.25
CA ALA A 101 -17.59 9.97 -5.04
C ALA A 101 -18.88 10.75 -4.69
N ILE A 102 -20.00 10.06 -4.46
CA ILE A 102 -21.26 10.68 -4.01
C ILE A 102 -21.04 11.32 -2.63
N ALA A 103 -20.46 10.60 -1.69
CA ALA A 103 -20.19 11.12 -0.34
C ALA A 103 -19.24 12.33 -0.36
N ALA A 104 -18.20 12.30 -1.18
CA ALA A 104 -17.27 13.42 -1.33
C ALA A 104 -17.98 14.67 -1.88
N ARG A 105 -18.81 14.54 -2.92
CA ARG A 105 -19.59 15.65 -3.46
C ARG A 105 -20.59 16.21 -2.44
N ALA A 106 -21.25 15.34 -1.67
CA ALA A 106 -22.15 15.76 -0.61
C ALA A 106 -21.43 16.54 0.50
N ALA A 107 -20.14 16.26 0.71
CA ALA A 107 -19.27 17.02 1.62
C ALA A 107 -18.66 18.28 0.97
N GLY A 108 -19.08 18.67 -0.24
CA GLY A 108 -18.62 19.88 -0.93
C GLY A 108 -17.34 19.70 -1.78
N ALA A 109 -16.86 18.48 -1.97
CA ALA A 109 -15.70 18.26 -2.83
C ALA A 109 -16.07 18.33 -4.33
N GLU A 110 -15.24 19.04 -5.09
CA GLU A 110 -15.30 19.00 -6.56
C GLU A 110 -14.50 17.79 -7.07
N ILE A 111 -15.11 16.97 -7.91
CA ILE A 111 -14.44 15.83 -8.54
C ILE A 111 -14.31 16.11 -10.03
N ARG A 112 -13.08 16.27 -10.49
CA ARG A 112 -12.73 16.49 -11.90
C ARG A 112 -12.06 15.23 -12.45
N VAL A 113 -12.58 14.72 -13.54
CA VAL A 113 -12.02 13.61 -14.31
C VAL A 113 -11.35 14.14 -15.57
N SER A 114 -10.51 13.32 -16.22
CA SER A 114 -9.76 13.71 -17.42
C SER A 114 -8.94 15.01 -17.22
N SER A 115 -8.45 15.22 -16.01
CA SER A 115 -7.71 16.40 -15.60
C SER A 115 -6.33 15.97 -15.03
N PRO A 116 -5.42 15.47 -15.88
CA PRO A 116 -4.13 14.97 -15.43
C PRO A 116 -3.29 16.12 -14.89
N VAL A 117 -2.64 15.87 -13.74
CA VAL A 117 -1.73 16.83 -13.10
C VAL A 117 -0.34 16.72 -13.74
N ALA A 118 0.18 17.81 -14.24
CA ALA A 118 1.53 17.91 -14.83
C ALA A 118 2.60 18.13 -13.76
N SER A 119 2.32 18.99 -12.76
CA SER A 119 3.28 19.28 -11.70
C SER A 119 2.62 19.79 -10.41
N ILE A 120 3.34 19.64 -9.30
CA ILE A 120 3.03 20.28 -8.01
C ILE A 120 3.82 21.58 -7.92
N ARG A 121 3.13 22.69 -7.62
CA ARG A 121 3.74 24.00 -7.47
C ARG A 121 4.30 24.19 -6.08
N VAL A 122 5.51 24.72 -6.03
CA VAL A 122 6.24 25.05 -4.81
C VAL A 122 6.69 26.49 -4.87
N ALA A 123 6.58 27.22 -3.77
CA ALA A 123 7.14 28.56 -3.59
C ALA A 123 8.09 28.57 -2.39
N THR A 124 9.08 29.44 -2.46
CA THR A 124 10.02 29.67 -1.37
C THR A 124 9.46 30.76 -0.45
N ARG A 125 9.53 30.53 0.85
CA ARG A 125 9.19 31.52 1.89
C ARG A 125 10.34 32.50 2.11
N GLU A 126 10.06 33.58 2.81
CA GLU A 126 11.07 34.57 3.20
C GLU A 126 12.18 33.97 4.09
N ASP A 127 11.86 32.93 4.87
CA ASP A 127 12.80 32.20 5.72
C ASP A 127 13.65 31.16 4.95
N GLY A 128 13.49 31.09 3.62
CA GLY A 128 14.17 30.12 2.75
C GLY A 128 13.52 28.74 2.70
N GLY A 129 12.46 28.50 3.49
CA GLY A 129 11.69 27.25 3.45
C GLY A 129 10.81 27.16 2.22
N GLU A 130 10.55 25.95 1.74
CA GLU A 130 9.64 25.72 0.63
C GLU A 130 8.25 25.25 1.12
N HIS A 131 7.21 25.59 0.38
CA HIS A 131 5.85 25.15 0.64
C HIS A 131 5.06 24.95 -0.66
N VAL A 132 4.12 24.04 -0.63
CA VAL A 132 3.21 23.77 -1.76
C VAL A 132 2.21 24.93 -1.90
N THR A 133 1.98 25.35 -3.12
CA THR A 133 1.01 26.41 -3.46
C THR A 133 -0.12 25.95 -4.37
N GLY A 134 -0.06 24.71 -4.86
CA GLY A 134 -1.08 24.15 -5.73
C GLY A 134 -0.55 23.14 -6.72
N VAL A 135 -1.30 22.92 -7.78
CA VAL A 135 -0.95 22.03 -8.88
C VAL A 135 -1.16 22.72 -10.23
N VAL A 136 -0.46 22.24 -11.25
CA VAL A 136 -0.68 22.60 -12.66
C VAL A 136 -1.18 21.38 -13.39
N LEU A 137 -2.27 21.52 -14.13
CA LEU A 137 -2.78 20.49 -15.01
C LEU A 137 -2.02 20.44 -16.34
N GLU A 138 -2.09 19.33 -17.06
CA GLU A 138 -1.51 19.24 -18.41
C GLU A 138 -2.14 20.24 -19.40
N SER A 139 -3.36 20.69 -19.13
CA SER A 139 -4.01 21.78 -19.89
C SER A 139 -3.35 23.16 -19.71
N GLY A 140 -2.46 23.31 -18.73
CA GLY A 140 -1.88 24.58 -18.31
C GLY A 140 -2.70 25.30 -17.23
N GLU A 141 -3.86 24.80 -16.83
CA GLU A 141 -4.67 25.37 -15.74
C GLU A 141 -3.94 25.21 -14.41
N GLU A 142 -3.92 26.27 -13.61
CA GLU A 142 -3.34 26.29 -12.27
C GLU A 142 -4.44 26.24 -11.22
N ILE A 143 -4.32 25.30 -10.28
CA ILE A 143 -5.24 25.16 -9.16
C ILE A 143 -4.48 25.45 -7.87
N ALA A 144 -4.86 26.52 -7.18
CA ALA A 144 -4.25 26.89 -5.91
C ALA A 144 -4.71 25.97 -4.77
N ALA A 145 -3.77 25.51 -3.94
CA ALA A 145 -4.03 24.69 -2.77
C ALA A 145 -2.90 24.82 -1.76
N VAL A 146 -3.25 24.89 -0.47
CA VAL A 146 -2.26 24.92 0.63
C VAL A 146 -1.77 23.51 1.00
N THR A 147 -2.48 22.49 0.58
CA THR A 147 -2.13 21.08 0.80
C THR A 147 -2.50 20.26 -0.43
N VAL A 148 -1.58 19.41 -0.87
CA VAL A 148 -1.80 18.47 -1.97
C VAL A 148 -1.60 17.06 -1.44
N VAL A 149 -2.59 16.18 -1.65
CA VAL A 149 -2.52 14.77 -1.33
C VAL A 149 -2.45 13.98 -2.64
N SER A 150 -1.40 13.18 -2.80
CA SER A 150 -1.19 12.36 -4.00
C SER A 150 -1.40 10.88 -3.70
N ASN A 151 -2.19 10.21 -4.53
CA ASN A 151 -2.32 8.74 -4.55
C ASN A 151 -1.54 8.12 -5.72
N ALA A 152 -0.75 8.87 -6.46
CA ALA A 152 0.18 8.34 -7.43
C ALA A 152 1.34 7.62 -6.70
N ASP A 153 2.06 6.74 -7.41
CA ASP A 153 3.22 6.07 -6.82
C ASP A 153 4.31 7.07 -6.39
N PRO A 154 5.19 6.67 -5.44
CA PRO A 154 6.20 7.58 -4.91
C PRO A 154 7.13 8.18 -5.97
N LYS A 155 7.53 7.41 -6.99
CA LYS A 155 8.40 7.94 -8.05
C LYS A 155 7.68 8.99 -8.89
N THR A 156 6.44 8.74 -9.26
CA THR A 156 5.61 9.71 -9.97
C THR A 156 5.40 10.95 -9.12
N THR A 157 4.99 10.81 -7.86
CA THR A 157 4.71 11.95 -6.98
C THR A 157 5.96 12.80 -6.73
N PHE A 158 7.04 12.19 -6.26
CA PHE A 158 8.20 12.94 -5.78
C PHE A 158 9.21 13.29 -6.87
N LEU A 159 9.44 12.41 -7.85
CA LEU A 159 10.47 12.67 -8.87
C LEU A 159 9.90 13.35 -10.11
N LYS A 160 8.63 13.07 -10.48
CA LYS A 160 8.02 13.60 -11.68
C LYS A 160 7.17 14.84 -11.39
N LEU A 161 6.18 14.74 -10.49
CA LEU A 161 5.22 15.82 -10.23
C LEU A 161 5.82 16.93 -9.36
N LEU A 162 6.51 16.61 -8.28
CA LEU A 162 7.15 17.58 -7.40
C LEU A 162 8.52 18.02 -7.95
N GLY A 163 9.31 17.08 -8.42
CA GLY A 163 10.67 17.30 -8.89
C GLY A 163 11.74 17.10 -7.79
N ALA A 164 12.81 16.39 -8.16
CA ALA A 164 13.89 16.03 -7.23
C ALA A 164 14.61 17.24 -6.59
N ARG A 165 14.56 18.42 -7.24
CA ARG A 165 15.19 19.67 -6.76
C ARG A 165 14.60 20.19 -5.44
N HIS A 166 13.36 19.81 -5.10
CA HIS A 166 12.64 20.20 -3.89
C HIS A 166 12.77 19.17 -2.75
N LEU A 167 13.68 18.20 -2.88
CA LEU A 167 13.84 17.11 -1.96
C LEU A 167 15.29 16.95 -1.52
N ASP A 168 15.46 16.50 -0.28
CA ASP A 168 16.79 16.09 0.20
C ASP A 168 17.32 14.90 -0.60
N ALA A 169 18.64 14.86 -0.83
CA ALA A 169 19.30 13.81 -1.60
C ALA A 169 19.01 12.39 -1.05
N GLU A 170 18.85 12.26 0.26
CA GLU A 170 18.50 10.99 0.89
C GLU A 170 17.09 10.54 0.51
N VAL A 171 16.12 11.45 0.50
CA VAL A 171 14.73 11.18 0.08
C VAL A 171 14.71 10.78 -1.39
N VAL A 172 15.40 11.52 -2.26
CA VAL A 172 15.53 11.19 -3.68
C VAL A 172 16.07 9.77 -3.86
N ARG A 173 17.15 9.43 -3.15
CA ARG A 173 17.75 8.10 -3.21
C ARG A 173 16.79 7.01 -2.75
N ARG A 174 16.09 7.20 -1.63
CA ARG A 174 15.08 6.25 -1.14
C ARG A 174 13.96 6.02 -2.16
N VAL A 175 13.43 7.10 -2.74
CA VAL A 175 12.36 7.02 -3.73
C VAL A 175 12.83 6.32 -5.01
N GLN A 176 14.04 6.63 -5.50
CA GLN A 176 14.62 5.96 -6.66
C GLN A 176 14.77 4.45 -6.47
N HIS A 177 15.19 4.02 -5.27
CA HIS A 177 15.37 2.61 -4.93
C HIS A 177 14.08 1.91 -4.48
N PHE A 178 12.97 2.65 -4.36
CA PHE A 178 11.69 2.04 -4.04
C PHE A 178 11.24 1.11 -5.15
N ARG A 179 11.04 -0.16 -4.80
CA ARG A 179 10.70 -1.22 -5.75
C ARG A 179 9.18 -1.30 -5.89
N THR A 180 8.66 -1.02 -7.06
CA THR A 180 7.22 -1.02 -7.38
C THR A 180 6.81 -2.13 -8.35
N GLU A 181 7.78 -2.92 -8.82
CA GLU A 181 7.53 -4.00 -9.79
C GLU A 181 6.79 -5.16 -9.11
N GLY A 182 5.70 -5.61 -9.70
CA GLY A 182 4.98 -6.81 -9.29
C GLY A 182 5.43 -8.04 -10.07
N CYS A 183 5.18 -9.22 -9.52
CA CYS A 183 5.47 -10.51 -10.16
C CYS A 183 4.21 -11.20 -10.71
N ALA A 184 3.04 -10.56 -10.64
CA ALA A 184 1.77 -11.12 -11.07
C ALA A 184 1.14 -10.29 -12.20
N ALA A 185 0.55 -10.99 -13.16
CA ALA A 185 -0.29 -10.39 -14.20
C ALA A 185 -1.72 -10.89 -14.07
N LYS A 186 -2.70 -10.03 -14.31
CA LYS A 186 -4.12 -10.37 -14.30
C LYS A 186 -4.72 -10.12 -15.68
N LEU A 187 -5.28 -11.16 -16.26
CA LEU A 187 -6.01 -11.08 -17.53
C LEU A 187 -7.52 -11.16 -17.25
N HIS A 188 -8.27 -10.18 -17.73
CA HIS A 188 -9.71 -10.19 -17.71
C HIS A 188 -10.23 -10.57 -19.11
N LEU A 189 -10.99 -11.65 -19.18
CA LEU A 189 -11.61 -12.10 -20.40
C LEU A 189 -13.13 -11.90 -20.28
N ALA A 190 -13.70 -11.16 -21.21
CA ALA A 190 -15.13 -11.04 -21.40
C ALA A 190 -15.47 -11.77 -22.71
N PRO A 191 -15.91 -13.04 -22.66
CA PRO A 191 -16.34 -13.72 -23.86
C PRO A 191 -17.57 -12.99 -24.43
N ALA A 192 -17.55 -12.72 -25.73
CA ALA A 192 -18.75 -12.29 -26.44
C ALA A 192 -19.72 -13.47 -26.42
N GLY A 193 -20.91 -13.28 -25.85
CA GLY A 193 -21.99 -14.25 -25.81
C GLY A 193 -22.61 -14.47 -27.20
#